data_d3f69fc465a6b31ae9e306490c45505f
#
_entry.id   d3f69fc465a6b31ae9e306490c45505f
#
_cell.length_a   1.000
_cell.length_b   1.000
_cell.length_c   1.000
_cell.angle_alpha   90.00
_cell.angle_beta   90.00
_cell.angle_gamma   90.00
#
_symmetry.space_group_name_H-M   'P 1'
#
loop_
_entity.id
_entity.type
_entity.pdbx_description
1 polymer ?
#
loop_
_entity_poly.entity_id
_entity_poly.type
_entity_poly.pdbx_seq_one_letter_code
_entity_poly.pdbx_strand_id
1 'polypeptide(L)'
;MEKHIHGGDVYHHQGCIDFSANCNPLGTPEGIKKAIIKSLEHINDYPQVGCTPLKKAIAEYENTKPDQVICGNGAAEVIFSLCRAVNPRRALVPAPTFAEYQQALYSVDCQVEFFPLDGKKGFVLEENFLQALTEEIDIIFLCNPNNPTGLLVEKPLLEKILKRCQELDILMAVDECFLDFVPTPEKYTLKEYLETYDNLFLLKAFTKRYAMAGVRLGYGLCGNKRLLEKIEGVCQPWNVSSMAQAAGLAALQEREYVEKGRQVTFQELAYLKEELAALGYLVYPSQA
;
A
#
# COMPACT_ATOMS: atom_id res chain seq x y z
N MET A 1 -22.59 -10.41 -2.24
CA MET A 1 -21.44 -9.76 -1.55
C MET A 1 -21.98 -8.84 -0.46
N GLU A 2 -21.60 -9.06 0.78
CA GLU A 2 -21.88 -8.07 1.83
C GLU A 2 -21.18 -6.75 1.51
N LYS A 3 -21.90 -5.64 1.72
CA LYS A 3 -21.35 -4.31 1.47
C LYS A 3 -20.28 -4.03 2.52
N HIS A 4 -19.02 -3.98 2.11
CA HIS A 4 -17.94 -3.62 3.01
C HIS A 4 -18.05 -2.15 3.44
N ILE A 5 -17.94 -1.89 4.75
CA ILE A 5 -17.97 -0.54 5.30
C ILE A 5 -16.52 -0.04 5.37
N HIS A 6 -16.21 1.01 4.62
CA HIS A 6 -14.90 1.66 4.65
C HIS A 6 -14.81 2.68 5.77
N GLY A 7 -13.59 2.85 6.34
CA GLY A 7 -13.29 3.97 7.22
C GLY A 7 -13.21 5.31 6.46
N GLY A 8 -13.15 6.42 7.21
CA GLY A 8 -13.02 7.77 6.66
C GLY A 8 -14.33 8.41 6.18
N ASP A 9 -15.49 7.86 6.56
CA ASP A 9 -16.81 8.44 6.23
C ASP A 9 -17.17 9.57 7.19
N VAL A 10 -16.40 10.65 7.13
CA VAL A 10 -16.62 11.87 7.94
C VAL A 10 -17.87 12.65 7.52
N TYR A 11 -18.42 12.37 6.34
CA TYR A 11 -19.60 13.07 5.81
C TYR A 11 -20.88 12.63 6.51
N HIS A 12 -21.00 11.35 6.86
CA HIS A 12 -22.14 10.81 7.62
C HIS A 12 -21.93 10.85 9.15
N HIS A 13 -20.68 11.09 9.61
CA HIS A 13 -20.32 11.09 11.03
C HIS A 13 -19.72 12.44 11.47
N GLN A 14 -20.45 13.54 11.20
CA GLN A 14 -20.01 14.89 11.54
C GLN A 14 -19.88 15.09 13.06
N GLY A 15 -18.80 15.76 13.48
CA GLY A 15 -18.53 16.06 14.88
C GLY A 15 -17.90 14.92 15.69
N CYS A 16 -17.63 13.76 15.06
CA CYS A 16 -16.85 12.68 15.66
C CYS A 16 -15.35 12.89 15.47
N ILE A 17 -14.55 12.39 16.42
CA ILE A 17 -13.11 12.21 16.22
C ILE A 17 -12.94 10.94 15.39
N ASP A 18 -12.33 11.07 14.19
CA ASP A 18 -12.17 9.94 13.26
C ASP A 18 -10.92 9.11 13.60
N PHE A 19 -11.15 7.88 14.08
CA PHE A 19 -10.13 6.86 14.28
C PHE A 19 -10.16 5.76 13.20
N SER A 20 -10.95 5.94 12.14
CA SER A 20 -11.15 4.91 11.10
C SER A 20 -10.20 5.07 9.90
N ALA A 21 -9.48 6.21 9.78
CA ALA A 21 -8.56 6.49 8.69
C ALA A 21 -7.19 6.92 9.23
N ASN A 22 -6.19 6.06 9.02
CA ASN A 22 -4.82 6.30 9.48
C ASN A 22 -4.04 7.08 8.42
N CYS A 23 -3.90 8.39 8.61
CA CYS A 23 -3.08 9.27 7.78
C CYS A 23 -2.06 10.01 8.65
N ASN A 24 -1.03 10.59 8.02
CA ASN A 24 -0.03 11.39 8.72
C ASN A 24 -0.72 12.48 9.57
N PRO A 25 -0.48 12.52 10.91
CA PRO A 25 -1.20 13.41 11.82
C PRO A 25 -0.91 14.90 11.59
N LEU A 26 0.16 15.24 10.87
CA LEU A 26 0.54 16.61 10.56
C LEU A 26 -0.36 17.27 9.48
N GLY A 27 -1.25 16.50 8.84
CA GLY A 27 -2.10 16.98 7.76
C GLY A 27 -1.34 17.20 6.44
N THR A 28 -2.04 17.61 5.38
CA THR A 28 -1.43 17.77 4.06
C THR A 28 -0.48 18.97 4.03
N PRO A 29 0.80 18.81 3.60
CA PRO A 29 1.77 19.89 3.45
C PRO A 29 1.28 21.03 2.56
N GLU A 30 1.63 22.28 2.92
CA GLU A 30 1.24 23.46 2.15
C GLU A 30 1.83 23.48 0.73
N GLY A 31 3.04 22.92 0.54
CA GLY A 31 3.65 22.76 -0.78
C GLY A 31 2.78 21.93 -1.74
N ILE A 32 2.17 20.87 -1.24
CA ILE A 32 1.24 20.02 -2.01
C ILE A 32 -0.03 20.78 -2.37
N LYS A 33 -0.64 21.49 -1.41
CA LYS A 33 -1.85 22.29 -1.65
C LYS A 33 -1.61 23.37 -2.70
N LYS A 34 -0.48 24.08 -2.62
CA LYS A 34 -0.08 25.10 -3.62
C LYS A 34 0.13 24.48 -5.01
N ALA A 35 0.73 23.29 -5.10
CA ALA A 35 0.92 22.61 -6.37
C ALA A 35 -0.43 22.22 -7.02
N ILE A 36 -1.38 21.75 -6.21
CA ILE A 36 -2.74 21.45 -6.68
C ILE A 36 -3.42 22.72 -7.20
N ILE A 37 -3.40 23.83 -6.43
CA ILE A 37 -4.01 25.11 -6.83
C ILE A 37 -3.39 25.59 -8.15
N LYS A 38 -2.07 25.55 -8.28
CA LYS A 38 -1.38 25.94 -9.52
C LYS A 38 -1.79 25.06 -10.70
N SER A 39 -2.02 23.78 -10.49
CA SER A 39 -2.40 22.87 -11.59
C SER A 39 -3.79 23.15 -12.15
N LEU A 40 -4.65 23.94 -11.46
CA LEU A 40 -5.96 24.37 -11.96
C LEU A 40 -5.86 25.30 -13.18
N GLU A 41 -4.72 25.92 -13.43
CA GLU A 41 -4.46 26.71 -14.64
C GLU A 41 -4.57 25.86 -15.91
N HIS A 42 -4.41 24.54 -15.79
CA HIS A 42 -4.47 23.56 -16.89
C HIS A 42 -5.63 22.57 -16.76
N ILE A 43 -6.70 22.94 -16.03
CA ILE A 43 -7.82 22.02 -15.76
C ILE A 43 -8.60 21.62 -17.02
N ASN A 44 -8.53 22.41 -18.08
CA ASN A 44 -9.11 22.15 -19.39
C ASN A 44 -8.28 21.17 -20.25
N ASP A 45 -7.06 20.85 -19.84
CA ASP A 45 -6.19 19.92 -20.56
C ASP A 45 -6.30 18.50 -19.98
N TYR A 46 -6.25 17.49 -20.83
CA TYR A 46 -6.14 16.11 -20.35
C TYR A 46 -4.83 15.91 -19.57
N PRO A 47 -4.84 15.06 -18.52
CA PRO A 47 -3.62 14.68 -17.82
C PRO A 47 -2.59 14.06 -18.77
N GLN A 48 -1.32 14.18 -18.44
CA GLN A 48 -0.27 13.50 -19.18
C GLN A 48 -0.44 11.98 -19.07
N VAL A 49 -0.59 11.31 -20.21
CA VAL A 49 -0.75 9.86 -20.30
C VAL A 49 0.51 9.15 -19.79
N GLY A 50 0.30 8.11 -18.96
CA GLY A 50 1.40 7.31 -18.41
C GLY A 50 2.21 7.99 -17.31
N CYS A 51 1.84 9.21 -16.87
CA CYS A 51 2.45 9.91 -15.73
C CYS A 51 3.98 10.02 -15.79
N THR A 52 4.56 10.22 -16.98
CA THR A 52 6.01 10.12 -17.20
C THR A 52 6.86 10.99 -16.27
N PRO A 53 6.53 12.29 -16.01
CA PRO A 53 7.28 13.09 -15.05
C PRO A 53 7.18 12.54 -13.62
N LEU A 54 5.99 12.09 -13.22
CA LEU A 54 5.76 11.54 -11.89
C LEU A 54 6.48 10.18 -11.72
N LYS A 55 6.44 9.29 -12.72
CA LYS A 55 7.20 8.02 -12.71
C LYS A 55 8.70 8.25 -12.55
N LYS A 56 9.27 9.26 -13.24
CA LYS A 56 10.68 9.63 -13.08
C LYS A 56 10.99 10.09 -11.66
N ALA A 57 10.16 10.97 -11.10
CA ALA A 57 10.35 11.48 -9.73
C ALA A 57 10.17 10.37 -8.67
N ILE A 58 9.21 9.45 -8.85
CA ILE A 58 9.05 8.29 -7.98
C ILE A 58 10.28 7.37 -8.09
N ALA A 59 10.75 7.10 -9.30
CA ALA A 59 11.92 6.26 -9.52
C ALA A 59 13.19 6.82 -8.85
N GLU A 60 13.39 8.12 -8.92
CA GLU A 60 14.47 8.80 -8.22
C GLU A 60 14.31 8.71 -6.69
N TYR A 61 13.10 8.95 -6.18
CA TYR A 61 12.80 8.86 -4.75
C TYR A 61 13.02 7.45 -4.21
N GLU A 62 12.56 6.43 -4.94
CA GLU A 62 12.65 5.02 -4.56
C GLU A 62 13.99 4.38 -4.93
N ASN A 63 14.88 5.10 -5.62
CA ASN A 63 16.14 4.58 -6.15
C ASN A 63 15.91 3.34 -7.04
N THR A 64 15.02 3.48 -8.03
CA THR A 64 14.65 2.44 -9.01
C THR A 64 14.58 3.04 -10.42
N LYS A 65 14.06 2.32 -11.42
CA LYS A 65 13.94 2.79 -12.80
C LYS A 65 12.52 3.26 -13.12
N PRO A 66 12.33 4.30 -13.96
CA PRO A 66 10.98 4.77 -14.33
C PRO A 66 10.10 3.71 -14.98
N ASP A 67 10.68 2.75 -15.69
CA ASP A 67 10.00 1.61 -16.34
C ASP A 67 9.66 0.49 -15.35
N GLN A 68 10.01 0.61 -14.08
CA GLN A 68 9.59 -0.24 -12.96
C GLN A 68 8.45 0.36 -12.15
N VAL A 69 7.93 1.53 -12.54
CA VAL A 69 6.89 2.26 -11.80
C VAL A 69 5.58 2.26 -12.57
N ILE A 70 4.47 1.99 -11.88
CA ILE A 70 3.12 2.24 -12.37
C ILE A 70 2.37 3.15 -11.41
N CYS A 71 1.68 4.18 -11.93
CA CYS A 71 0.85 5.09 -11.14
C CYS A 71 -0.62 4.75 -11.28
N GLY A 72 -1.39 4.97 -10.19
CA GLY A 72 -2.83 4.74 -10.19
C GLY A 72 -3.60 5.77 -9.37
N ASN A 73 -4.88 5.84 -9.60
CA ASN A 73 -5.84 6.67 -8.86
C ASN A 73 -6.05 6.11 -7.43
N GLY A 74 -5.03 6.27 -6.59
CA GLY A 74 -4.86 5.61 -5.30
C GLY A 74 -4.29 4.19 -5.46
N ALA A 75 -3.76 3.67 -4.35
CA ALA A 75 -3.27 2.29 -4.30
C ALA A 75 -4.38 1.26 -4.62
N ALA A 76 -5.64 1.58 -4.32
CA ALA A 76 -6.77 0.73 -4.63
C ALA A 76 -6.90 0.44 -6.13
N GLU A 77 -6.78 1.46 -7.00
CA GLU A 77 -6.79 1.20 -8.45
C GLU A 77 -5.64 0.28 -8.86
N VAL A 78 -4.45 0.47 -8.29
CA VAL A 78 -3.30 -0.38 -8.60
C VAL A 78 -3.57 -1.85 -8.20
N ILE A 79 -4.20 -2.09 -7.03
CA ILE A 79 -4.60 -3.44 -6.59
C ILE A 79 -5.59 -4.06 -7.57
N PHE A 80 -6.66 -3.34 -7.93
CA PHE A 80 -7.67 -3.85 -8.87
C PHE A 80 -7.10 -4.09 -10.27
N SER A 81 -6.22 -3.21 -10.74
CA SER A 81 -5.57 -3.36 -12.04
C SER A 81 -4.57 -4.51 -12.05
N LEU A 82 -3.85 -4.75 -10.94
CA LEU A 82 -3.00 -5.91 -10.77
C LEU A 82 -3.81 -7.20 -10.87
N CYS A 83 -4.92 -7.31 -10.13
CA CYS A 83 -5.80 -8.48 -10.19
C CYS A 83 -6.36 -8.71 -11.60
N ARG A 84 -6.79 -7.65 -12.31
CA ARG A 84 -7.28 -7.76 -13.69
C ARG A 84 -6.19 -8.19 -14.68
N ALA A 85 -4.97 -7.68 -14.52
CA ALA A 85 -3.84 -7.99 -15.40
C ALA A 85 -3.34 -9.42 -15.24
N VAL A 86 -3.33 -9.92 -13.99
CA VAL A 86 -2.91 -11.29 -13.63
C VAL A 86 -4.04 -12.29 -13.90
N ASN A 87 -5.28 -11.89 -13.61
CA ASN A 87 -6.48 -12.72 -13.67
C ASN A 87 -6.31 -14.06 -12.92
N PRO A 88 -5.95 -14.02 -11.62
CA PRO A 88 -5.65 -15.22 -10.85
C PRO A 88 -6.90 -16.06 -10.64
N ARG A 89 -6.75 -17.38 -10.64
CA ARG A 89 -7.83 -18.32 -10.30
C ARG A 89 -7.93 -18.54 -8.80
N ARG A 90 -6.78 -18.57 -8.11
CA ARG A 90 -6.70 -18.82 -6.68
C ARG A 90 -5.68 -17.90 -6.00
N ALA A 91 -6.08 -17.30 -4.90
CA ALA A 91 -5.24 -16.42 -4.12
C ALA A 91 -5.19 -16.82 -2.65
N LEU A 92 -4.05 -16.61 -1.98
CA LEU A 92 -3.90 -16.78 -0.54
C LEU A 92 -3.67 -15.43 0.13
N VAL A 93 -4.46 -15.13 1.17
CA VAL A 93 -4.41 -13.84 1.88
C VAL A 93 -4.43 -14.10 3.39
N PRO A 94 -3.47 -13.58 4.18
CA PRO A 94 -3.56 -13.63 5.65
C PRO A 94 -4.83 -12.90 6.14
N ALA A 95 -5.40 -13.34 7.25
CA ALA A 95 -6.57 -12.69 7.86
C ALA A 95 -6.45 -12.63 9.39
N PRO A 96 -6.69 -11.44 10.01
CA PRO A 96 -7.19 -10.21 9.39
C PRO A 96 -6.13 -9.45 8.58
N THR A 97 -6.59 -8.81 7.48
CA THR A 97 -5.78 -7.89 6.67
C THR A 97 -6.68 -6.88 5.92
N PHE A 98 -6.12 -6.07 5.05
CA PHE A 98 -6.84 -5.05 4.31
C PHE A 98 -7.86 -5.65 3.34
N ALA A 99 -9.12 -5.23 3.46
CA ALA A 99 -10.25 -5.90 2.79
C ALA A 99 -10.28 -5.72 1.27
N GLU A 100 -9.64 -4.68 0.74
CA GLU A 100 -9.62 -4.39 -0.69
C GLU A 100 -8.91 -5.46 -1.52
N TYR A 101 -8.00 -6.23 -0.93
CA TYR A 101 -7.41 -7.38 -1.64
C TYR A 101 -8.48 -8.40 -2.01
N GLN A 102 -9.33 -8.78 -1.04
CA GLN A 102 -10.45 -9.68 -1.28
C GLN A 102 -11.42 -9.11 -2.32
N GLN A 103 -11.75 -7.82 -2.24
CA GLN A 103 -12.67 -7.20 -3.18
C GLN A 103 -12.11 -7.18 -4.61
N ALA A 104 -10.83 -6.86 -4.76
CA ALA A 104 -10.17 -6.86 -6.05
C ALA A 104 -10.09 -8.26 -6.66
N LEU A 105 -9.78 -9.27 -5.85
CA LEU A 105 -9.75 -10.67 -6.26
C LEU A 105 -11.14 -11.19 -6.67
N TYR A 106 -12.18 -10.86 -5.91
CA TYR A 106 -13.56 -11.21 -6.26
C TYR A 106 -14.04 -10.52 -7.54
N SER A 107 -13.50 -9.34 -7.87
CA SER A 107 -13.88 -8.62 -9.10
C SER A 107 -13.40 -9.32 -10.38
N VAL A 108 -12.56 -10.34 -10.26
CA VAL A 108 -12.05 -11.20 -11.35
C VAL A 108 -12.38 -12.67 -11.12
N ASP A 109 -13.42 -12.96 -10.32
CA ASP A 109 -13.90 -14.31 -10.01
C ASP A 109 -12.82 -15.23 -9.39
N CYS A 110 -11.81 -14.66 -8.73
CA CYS A 110 -10.75 -15.39 -8.07
C CYS A 110 -11.28 -16.08 -6.78
N GLN A 111 -10.90 -17.33 -6.58
CA GLN A 111 -11.11 -18.03 -5.32
C GLN A 111 -10.10 -17.56 -4.29
N VAL A 112 -10.56 -16.96 -3.19
CA VAL A 112 -9.70 -16.45 -2.13
C VAL A 112 -9.67 -17.45 -0.96
N GLU A 113 -8.46 -17.89 -0.63
CA GLU A 113 -8.17 -18.66 0.56
C GLU A 113 -7.62 -17.76 1.64
N PHE A 114 -8.13 -17.90 2.87
CA PHE A 114 -7.64 -17.11 3.99
C PHE A 114 -6.74 -17.94 4.88
N PHE A 115 -5.54 -17.41 5.17
CA PHE A 115 -4.65 -17.93 6.19
C PHE A 115 -4.95 -17.24 7.52
N PRO A 116 -5.57 -17.93 8.51
CA PRO A 116 -5.95 -17.28 9.75
C PRO A 116 -4.73 -16.95 10.61
N LEU A 117 -4.59 -15.69 11.00
CA LEU A 117 -3.61 -15.23 11.99
C LEU A 117 -4.18 -15.45 13.40
N ASP A 118 -3.38 -16.04 14.29
CA ASP A 118 -3.84 -16.38 15.65
C ASP A 118 -3.85 -15.14 16.56
N GLY A 119 -5.04 -14.69 16.97
CA GLY A 119 -5.19 -13.58 17.92
C GLY A 119 -4.55 -13.82 19.28
N LYS A 120 -4.44 -15.10 19.73
CA LYS A 120 -3.74 -15.44 20.97
C LYS A 120 -2.24 -15.25 20.87
N LYS A 121 -1.70 -15.27 19.66
CA LYS A 121 -0.30 -14.97 19.34
C LYS A 121 -0.11 -13.51 18.86
N GLY A 122 -1.11 -12.65 19.04
CA GLY A 122 -1.07 -11.25 18.65
C GLY A 122 -1.13 -11.03 17.13
N PHE A 123 -1.69 -11.96 16.35
CA PHE A 123 -1.81 -11.89 14.88
C PHE A 123 -0.47 -11.85 14.12
N VAL A 124 0.58 -12.42 14.67
CA VAL A 124 1.90 -12.51 13.99
C VAL A 124 1.84 -13.50 12.84
N LEU A 125 2.38 -13.12 11.68
CA LEU A 125 2.61 -14.06 10.58
C LEU A 125 3.85 -14.89 10.88
N GLU A 126 3.67 -16.20 10.98
CA GLU A 126 4.74 -17.15 11.35
C GLU A 126 5.21 -17.97 10.13
N GLU A 127 6.32 -18.72 10.27
CA GLU A 127 6.89 -19.56 9.20
C GLU A 127 5.94 -20.65 8.68
N ASN A 128 4.93 -21.06 9.47
CA ASN A 128 3.92 -22.01 9.01
C ASN A 128 3.11 -21.51 7.80
N PHE A 129 3.13 -20.21 7.50
CA PHE A 129 2.57 -19.65 6.27
C PHE A 129 3.20 -20.26 5.01
N LEU A 130 4.50 -20.64 5.06
CA LEU A 130 5.18 -21.28 3.94
C LEU A 130 4.53 -22.61 3.53
N GLN A 131 3.88 -23.31 4.47
CA GLN A 131 3.20 -24.59 4.20
C GLN A 131 1.86 -24.39 3.46
N ALA A 132 1.28 -23.20 3.55
CA ALA A 132 0.05 -22.86 2.81
C ALA A 132 0.33 -22.44 1.35
N LEU A 133 1.60 -22.22 0.98
CA LEU A 133 2.00 -21.92 -0.40
C LEU A 133 2.10 -23.19 -1.21
N THR A 134 1.15 -23.39 -2.13
CA THR A 134 1.05 -24.55 -3.03
C THR A 134 1.02 -24.13 -4.49
N GLU A 135 1.27 -25.04 -5.41
CA GLU A 135 1.23 -24.80 -6.87
C GLU A 135 -0.16 -24.38 -7.40
N GLU A 136 -1.20 -24.48 -6.55
CA GLU A 136 -2.55 -24.06 -6.91
C GLU A 136 -2.78 -22.57 -6.71
N ILE A 137 -1.91 -21.87 -5.99
CA ILE A 137 -1.99 -20.43 -5.70
C ILE A 137 -1.32 -19.63 -6.81
N ASP A 138 -2.05 -18.71 -7.41
CA ASP A 138 -1.52 -17.83 -8.48
C ASP A 138 -0.93 -16.52 -7.90
N ILE A 139 -1.50 -16.01 -6.79
CA ILE A 139 -1.10 -14.75 -6.17
C ILE A 139 -1.28 -14.78 -4.65
N ILE A 140 -0.37 -14.10 -3.95
CA ILE A 140 -0.55 -13.76 -2.53
C ILE A 140 -0.52 -12.25 -2.33
N PHE A 141 -1.29 -11.76 -1.34
CA PHE A 141 -1.17 -10.40 -0.83
C PHE A 141 -0.65 -10.41 0.60
N LEU A 142 0.41 -9.65 0.86
CA LEU A 142 0.93 -9.40 2.20
C LEU A 142 0.91 -7.90 2.47
N CYS A 143 0.31 -7.47 3.58
CA CYS A 143 0.34 -6.09 4.03
C CYS A 143 1.47 -5.93 5.07
N ASN A 144 2.43 -5.07 4.82
CA ASN A 144 3.60 -4.93 5.67
C ASN A 144 4.03 -3.46 5.85
N PRO A 145 3.71 -2.81 6.98
CA PRO A 145 2.97 -3.30 8.15
C PRO A 145 1.53 -3.69 7.86
N ASN A 146 1.02 -4.71 8.56
CA ASN A 146 -0.32 -5.20 8.29
C ASN A 146 -1.41 -4.26 8.82
N ASN A 147 -2.37 -3.94 8.02
CA ASN A 147 -3.61 -3.27 8.41
C ASN A 147 -4.72 -4.34 8.61
N PRO A 148 -5.33 -4.55 9.82
CA PRO A 148 -5.41 -3.55 10.90
C PRO A 148 -4.43 -3.76 12.06
N THR A 149 -3.57 -4.76 12.06
CA THR A 149 -2.81 -5.16 13.26
C THR A 149 -1.60 -4.26 13.55
N GLY A 150 -1.11 -3.52 12.56
CA GLY A 150 0.09 -2.69 12.64
C GLY A 150 1.38 -3.49 12.82
N LEU A 151 1.35 -4.80 12.59
CA LEU A 151 2.50 -5.68 12.75
C LEU A 151 3.34 -5.78 11.48
N LEU A 152 4.64 -5.88 11.68
CA LEU A 152 5.62 -6.13 10.63
C LEU A 152 5.87 -7.62 10.47
N VAL A 153 6.13 -8.02 9.25
CA VAL A 153 6.76 -9.29 8.92
C VAL A 153 8.26 -9.04 8.80
N GLU A 154 9.05 -9.79 9.55
CA GLU A 154 10.50 -9.66 9.53
C GLU A 154 11.07 -10.05 8.16
N LYS A 155 12.08 -9.30 7.70
CA LYS A 155 12.66 -9.46 6.37
C LYS A 155 13.11 -10.89 6.04
N PRO A 156 13.75 -11.65 6.96
CA PRO A 156 14.13 -13.05 6.68
C PRO A 156 12.94 -13.95 6.34
N LEU A 157 11.77 -13.70 6.94
CA LEU A 157 10.55 -14.45 6.59
C LEU A 157 9.98 -14.00 5.25
N LEU A 158 9.97 -12.69 4.96
CA LEU A 158 9.55 -12.16 3.65
C LEU A 158 10.42 -12.74 2.52
N GLU A 159 11.74 -12.85 2.72
CA GLU A 159 12.67 -13.45 1.77
C GLU A 159 12.39 -14.93 1.52
N LYS A 160 12.12 -15.69 2.59
CA LYS A 160 11.73 -17.11 2.48
C LYS A 160 10.42 -17.26 1.69
N ILE A 161 9.42 -16.39 1.97
CA ILE A 161 8.15 -16.38 1.27
C ILE A 161 8.36 -16.04 -0.20
N LEU A 162 9.14 -14.99 -0.51
CA LEU A 162 9.42 -14.55 -1.89
C LEU A 162 10.10 -15.67 -2.69
N LYS A 163 11.11 -16.30 -2.12
CA LYS A 163 11.80 -17.44 -2.75
C LYS A 163 10.84 -18.61 -2.99
N ARG A 164 10.01 -18.95 -1.99
CA ARG A 164 9.02 -20.02 -2.13
C ARG A 164 7.98 -19.70 -3.19
N CYS A 165 7.52 -18.45 -3.27
CA CYS A 165 6.63 -17.98 -4.33
C CYS A 165 7.28 -18.11 -5.72
N GLN A 166 8.57 -17.79 -5.86
CA GLN A 166 9.28 -17.97 -7.13
C GLN A 166 9.37 -19.45 -7.54
N GLU A 167 9.65 -20.36 -6.60
CA GLU A 167 9.72 -21.79 -6.84
C GLU A 167 8.38 -22.38 -7.33
N LEU A 168 7.25 -21.76 -6.94
CA LEU A 168 5.89 -22.22 -7.24
C LEU A 168 5.17 -21.38 -8.30
N ASP A 169 5.87 -20.44 -8.95
CA ASP A 169 5.31 -19.48 -9.93
C ASP A 169 4.16 -18.63 -9.37
N ILE A 170 4.23 -18.29 -8.09
CA ILE A 170 3.25 -17.45 -7.38
C ILE A 170 3.69 -15.99 -7.47
N LEU A 171 2.79 -15.07 -7.85
CA LEU A 171 3.04 -13.64 -7.74
C LEU A 171 2.90 -13.20 -6.27
N MET A 172 3.92 -12.55 -5.73
CA MET A 172 3.91 -11.97 -4.39
C MET A 172 3.68 -10.47 -4.46
N ALA A 173 2.49 -10.02 -4.04
CA ALA A 173 2.15 -8.61 -3.90
C ALA A 173 2.32 -8.19 -2.44
N VAL A 174 3.22 -7.23 -2.16
CA VAL A 174 3.47 -6.69 -0.83
C VAL A 174 3.00 -5.25 -0.76
N ASP A 175 2.06 -4.98 0.13
CA ASP A 175 1.56 -3.64 0.38
C ASP A 175 2.40 -2.96 1.47
N GLU A 176 3.22 -2.01 1.05
CA GLU A 176 4.09 -1.19 1.90
C GLU A 176 3.52 0.21 2.17
N CYS A 177 2.20 0.42 2.03
CA CYS A 177 1.58 1.75 2.18
C CYS A 177 1.77 2.39 3.55
N PHE A 178 1.99 1.61 4.60
CA PHE A 178 2.27 2.08 5.96
C PHE A 178 3.74 1.99 6.36
N LEU A 179 4.60 1.49 5.49
CA LEU A 179 6.00 1.23 5.85
C LEU A 179 6.77 2.52 6.18
N ASP A 180 6.38 3.66 5.64
CA ASP A 180 7.01 4.95 5.95
C ASP A 180 6.81 5.42 7.39
N PHE A 181 5.87 4.84 8.13
CA PHE A 181 5.65 5.13 9.54
C PHE A 181 6.50 4.29 10.49
N VAL A 182 7.27 3.35 9.97
CA VAL A 182 8.18 2.51 10.76
C VAL A 182 9.53 3.23 10.94
N PRO A 183 10.24 3.08 12.09
CA PRO A 183 11.52 3.78 12.36
C PRO A 183 12.60 3.53 11.31
N THR A 184 12.67 2.31 10.78
CA THR A 184 13.73 1.86 9.86
C THR A 184 13.09 1.11 8.68
N PRO A 185 12.35 1.81 7.79
CA PRO A 185 11.58 1.17 6.73
C PRO A 185 12.45 0.34 5.77
N GLU A 186 13.71 0.73 5.60
CA GLU A 186 14.67 0.03 4.76
C GLU A 186 14.99 -1.41 5.22
N LYS A 187 14.76 -1.72 6.49
CA LYS A 187 14.95 -3.07 7.04
C LYS A 187 13.82 -4.03 6.66
N TYR A 188 12.67 -3.53 6.21
CA TYR A 188 11.48 -4.33 5.99
C TYR A 188 10.99 -4.32 4.55
N THR A 189 11.46 -3.39 3.72
CA THR A 189 11.13 -3.37 2.28
C THR A 189 11.84 -4.49 1.53
N LEU A 190 11.16 -5.01 0.49
CA LEU A 190 11.75 -5.94 -0.47
C LEU A 190 12.23 -5.24 -1.76
N LYS A 191 12.33 -3.92 -1.76
CA LYS A 191 12.65 -3.12 -2.96
C LYS A 191 13.96 -3.53 -3.65
N GLU A 192 14.97 -3.96 -2.93
CA GLU A 192 16.25 -4.41 -3.47
C GLU A 192 16.13 -5.68 -4.34
N TYR A 193 15.04 -6.42 -4.20
CA TYR A 193 14.78 -7.66 -4.94
C TYR A 193 14.04 -7.45 -6.27
N LEU A 194 13.59 -6.23 -6.58
CA LEU A 194 12.81 -5.94 -7.78
C LEU A 194 13.53 -6.30 -9.10
N GLU A 195 14.87 -6.24 -9.12
CA GLU A 195 15.65 -6.62 -10.32
C GLU A 195 15.95 -8.12 -10.40
N THR A 196 15.77 -8.84 -9.29
CA THR A 196 16.11 -10.27 -9.20
C THR A 196 14.88 -11.17 -9.30
N TYR A 197 13.72 -10.67 -8.84
CA TYR A 197 12.49 -11.45 -8.74
C TYR A 197 11.38 -10.85 -9.61
N ASP A 198 11.08 -11.49 -10.72
CA ASP A 198 10.00 -11.09 -11.64
C ASP A 198 8.59 -11.31 -11.06
N ASN A 199 8.49 -12.10 -10.00
CA ASN A 199 7.25 -12.40 -9.27
C ASN A 199 7.01 -11.51 -8.04
N LEU A 200 7.75 -10.39 -7.91
CA LEU A 200 7.56 -9.42 -6.82
C LEU A 200 6.88 -8.15 -7.33
N PHE A 201 5.79 -7.76 -6.65
CA PHE A 201 5.11 -6.49 -6.84
C PHE A 201 4.98 -5.76 -5.50
N LEU A 202 5.50 -4.53 -5.41
CA LEU A 202 5.37 -3.68 -4.22
C LEU A 202 4.32 -2.61 -4.47
N LEU A 203 3.39 -2.45 -3.53
CA LEU A 203 2.37 -1.42 -3.56
C LEU A 203 2.70 -0.31 -2.56
N LYS A 204 2.57 0.94 -2.99
CA LYS A 204 2.81 2.13 -2.18
C LYS A 204 1.75 3.20 -2.39
N ALA A 205 1.53 4.07 -1.40
CA ALA A 205 0.54 5.13 -1.48
C ALA A 205 1.06 6.47 -0.97
N PHE A 206 0.67 7.53 -1.65
CA PHE A 206 0.83 8.90 -1.16
C PHE A 206 -0.20 9.25 -0.08
N THR A 207 -1.35 8.56 -0.09
CA THR A 207 -2.52 8.76 0.78
C THR A 207 -2.15 8.93 2.24
N LYS A 208 -1.37 7.98 2.78
CA LYS A 208 -1.07 7.89 4.21
C LYS A 208 0.12 8.78 4.56
N ARG A 209 1.22 8.62 3.86
CA ARG A 209 2.48 9.33 4.04
C ARG A 209 2.33 10.83 4.06
N TYR A 210 1.53 11.39 3.15
CA TYR A 210 1.38 12.84 2.96
C TYR A 210 -0.02 13.37 3.34
N ALA A 211 -0.83 12.58 4.03
CA ALA A 211 -2.20 12.95 4.44
C ALA A 211 -3.04 13.52 3.28
N MET A 212 -2.95 12.93 2.09
CA MET A 212 -3.63 13.40 0.88
C MET A 212 -4.64 12.38 0.33
N ALA A 213 -5.45 11.82 1.22
CA ALA A 213 -6.41 10.77 0.90
C ALA A 213 -7.39 11.18 -0.22
N GLY A 214 -7.87 12.42 -0.22
CA GLY A 214 -8.79 12.96 -1.23
C GLY A 214 -8.17 13.18 -2.61
N VAL A 215 -6.84 13.24 -2.72
CA VAL A 215 -6.13 13.42 -4.00
C VAL A 215 -6.14 12.15 -4.84
N ARG A 216 -6.22 10.98 -4.21
CA ARG A 216 -6.24 9.67 -4.85
C ARG A 216 -4.98 9.39 -5.69
N LEU A 217 -3.85 9.17 -5.03
CA LEU A 217 -2.60 8.82 -5.70
C LEU A 217 -1.89 7.64 -5.00
N GLY A 218 -1.52 6.65 -5.80
CA GLY A 218 -0.73 5.50 -5.39
C GLY A 218 0.15 5.00 -6.53
N TYR A 219 1.04 4.08 -6.25
CA TYR A 219 1.91 3.49 -7.26
C TYR A 219 2.32 2.07 -6.89
N GLY A 220 2.68 1.31 -7.91
CA GLY A 220 3.31 0.01 -7.79
C GLY A 220 4.74 0.04 -8.32
N LEU A 221 5.59 -0.83 -7.76
CA LEU A 221 6.95 -1.08 -8.20
C LEU A 221 7.10 -2.55 -8.56
N CYS A 222 7.67 -2.83 -9.74
CA CYS A 222 7.89 -4.21 -10.22
C CYS A 222 9.04 -4.26 -11.21
N GLY A 223 9.88 -5.28 -11.14
CA GLY A 223 10.94 -5.54 -12.13
C GLY A 223 10.42 -6.14 -13.42
N ASN A 224 9.28 -6.82 -13.38
CA ASN A 224 8.67 -7.49 -14.51
C ASN A 224 7.94 -6.52 -15.45
N LYS A 225 8.62 -6.08 -16.50
CA LYS A 225 8.07 -5.13 -17.48
C LYS A 225 6.81 -5.65 -18.17
N ARG A 226 6.74 -6.97 -18.47
CA ARG A 226 5.55 -7.56 -19.10
C ARG A 226 4.32 -7.49 -18.19
N LEU A 227 4.51 -7.65 -16.87
CA LEU A 227 3.43 -7.47 -15.90
C LEU A 227 2.97 -6.01 -15.87
N LEU A 228 3.91 -5.06 -15.84
CA LEU A 228 3.56 -3.62 -15.84
C LEU A 228 2.82 -3.23 -17.14
N GLU A 229 3.25 -3.71 -18.31
CA GLU A 229 2.54 -3.49 -19.58
C GLU A 229 1.12 -4.08 -19.56
N LYS A 230 0.91 -5.27 -18.97
CA LYS A 230 -0.43 -5.84 -18.79
C LYS A 230 -1.29 -4.98 -17.86
N ILE A 231 -0.71 -4.48 -16.76
CA ILE A 231 -1.44 -3.60 -15.82
C ILE A 231 -1.81 -2.29 -16.53
N GLU A 232 -0.91 -1.67 -17.26
CA GLU A 232 -1.20 -0.47 -18.06
C GLU A 232 -2.31 -0.71 -19.09
N GLY A 233 -2.32 -1.90 -19.71
CA GLY A 233 -3.33 -2.29 -20.71
C GLY A 233 -4.75 -2.44 -20.15
N VAL A 234 -4.93 -2.65 -18.84
CA VAL A 234 -6.24 -2.75 -18.18
C VAL A 234 -6.62 -1.49 -17.41
N CYS A 235 -5.71 -0.53 -17.27
CA CYS A 235 -5.99 0.77 -16.69
C CYS A 235 -6.78 1.66 -17.65
N GLN A 236 -7.60 2.56 -17.08
CA GLN A 236 -8.27 3.58 -17.89
C GLN A 236 -7.23 4.61 -18.39
N PRO A 237 -7.37 5.13 -19.63
CA PRO A 237 -6.60 6.30 -20.04
C PRO A 237 -6.86 7.47 -19.08
N TRP A 238 -5.80 8.25 -18.82
CA TRP A 238 -5.88 9.44 -17.93
C TRP A 238 -6.37 9.14 -16.51
N ASN A 239 -6.12 7.95 -16.00
CA ASN A 239 -6.56 7.49 -14.68
C ASN A 239 -6.07 8.35 -13.51
N VAL A 240 -4.90 9.01 -13.65
CA VAL A 240 -4.33 9.92 -12.64
C VAL A 240 -4.51 11.37 -13.11
N SER A 241 -5.34 12.13 -12.39
CA SER A 241 -5.64 13.52 -12.72
C SER A 241 -4.41 14.44 -12.72
N SER A 242 -4.46 15.56 -13.45
CA SER A 242 -3.38 16.57 -13.46
C SER A 242 -3.07 17.08 -12.07
N MET A 243 -4.09 17.27 -11.24
CA MET A 243 -3.95 17.69 -9.83
C MET A 243 -3.22 16.63 -9.00
N ALA A 244 -3.54 15.35 -9.19
CA ALA A 244 -2.86 14.27 -8.49
C ALA A 244 -1.40 14.12 -8.92
N GLN A 245 -1.10 14.28 -10.22
CA GLN A 245 0.27 14.26 -10.72
C GLN A 245 1.09 15.43 -10.15
N ALA A 246 0.54 16.65 -10.13
CA ALA A 246 1.18 17.82 -9.53
C ALA A 246 1.40 17.66 -8.02
N ALA A 247 0.40 17.14 -7.31
CA ALA A 247 0.50 16.85 -5.89
C ALA A 247 1.60 15.83 -5.59
N GLY A 248 1.69 14.76 -6.40
CA GLY A 248 2.72 13.73 -6.25
C GLY A 248 4.14 14.27 -6.43
N LEU A 249 4.35 15.10 -7.46
CA LEU A 249 5.65 15.75 -7.69
C LEU A 249 6.07 16.63 -6.52
N ALA A 250 5.15 17.43 -5.97
CA ALA A 250 5.42 18.27 -4.80
C ALA A 250 5.66 17.44 -3.54
N ALA A 251 4.88 16.37 -3.35
CA ALA A 251 4.96 15.50 -2.18
C ALA A 251 6.34 14.82 -2.03
N LEU A 252 6.95 14.40 -3.14
CA LEU A 252 8.27 13.76 -3.14
C LEU A 252 9.41 14.69 -2.67
N GLN A 253 9.19 16.00 -2.60
CA GLN A 253 10.14 16.96 -2.06
C GLN A 253 10.02 17.11 -0.52
N GLU A 254 8.93 16.63 0.09
CA GLU A 254 8.60 16.81 1.51
C GLU A 254 9.24 15.74 2.42
N ARG A 255 10.57 15.54 2.32
CA ARG A 255 11.28 14.47 3.06
C ARG A 255 11.27 14.69 4.58
N GLU A 256 11.54 15.91 5.03
CA GLU A 256 11.54 16.26 6.46
C GLU A 256 10.15 16.13 7.08
N TYR A 257 9.09 16.38 6.30
CA TYR A 257 7.72 16.21 6.74
C TYR A 257 7.41 14.75 7.07
N VAL A 258 7.86 13.81 6.23
CA VAL A 258 7.67 12.36 6.48
C VAL A 258 8.35 11.94 7.77
N GLU A 259 9.58 12.40 8.01
CA GLU A 259 10.33 12.10 9.24
C GLU A 259 9.64 12.67 10.49
N LYS A 260 9.19 13.93 10.44
CA LYS A 260 8.42 14.54 11.54
C LYS A 260 7.12 13.78 11.83
N GLY A 261 6.38 13.39 10.79
CA GLY A 261 5.17 12.58 10.93
C GLY A 261 5.43 11.25 11.60
N ARG A 262 6.51 10.57 11.23
CA ARG A 262 6.96 9.32 11.86
C ARG A 262 7.25 9.51 13.36
N GLN A 263 8.00 10.54 13.73
CA GLN A 263 8.33 10.84 15.12
C GLN A 263 7.07 11.07 15.96
N VAL A 264 6.12 11.89 15.48
CA VAL A 264 4.85 12.12 16.16
C VAL A 264 4.07 10.83 16.32
N THR A 265 3.94 10.05 15.23
CA THR A 265 3.22 8.76 15.27
C THR A 265 3.79 7.82 16.33
N PHE A 266 5.12 7.74 16.45
CA PHE A 266 5.76 6.89 17.45
C PHE A 266 5.54 7.36 18.89
N GLN A 267 5.63 8.67 19.12
CA GLN A 267 5.38 9.24 20.45
C GLN A 267 3.94 8.98 20.89
N GLU A 268 2.98 9.26 20.01
CA GLU A 268 1.56 9.08 20.30
C GLU A 268 1.17 7.59 20.41
N LEU A 269 1.78 6.71 19.61
CA LEU A 269 1.56 5.27 19.72
C LEU A 269 2.00 4.74 21.10
N ALA A 270 3.15 5.17 21.60
CA ALA A 270 3.64 4.79 22.93
C ALA A 270 2.69 5.29 24.02
N TYR A 271 2.28 6.55 23.95
CA TYR A 271 1.32 7.17 24.88
C TYR A 271 -0.02 6.41 24.87
N LEU A 272 -0.61 6.18 23.69
CA LEU A 272 -1.89 5.48 23.58
C LEU A 272 -1.84 4.06 24.13
N LYS A 273 -0.74 3.33 23.90
CA LYS A 273 -0.57 1.97 24.45
C LYS A 273 -0.57 1.99 25.98
N GLU A 274 0.13 2.93 26.59
CA GLU A 274 0.22 3.06 28.04
C GLU A 274 -1.14 3.44 28.65
N GLU A 275 -1.80 4.45 28.13
CA GLU A 275 -3.09 4.95 28.64
C GLU A 275 -4.21 3.91 28.46
N LEU A 276 -4.31 3.26 27.30
CA LEU A 276 -5.32 2.23 27.07
C LEU A 276 -5.10 1.00 27.98
N ALA A 277 -3.84 0.61 28.19
CA ALA A 277 -3.51 -0.49 29.11
C ALA A 277 -3.88 -0.11 30.56
N ALA A 278 -3.62 1.13 30.98
CA ALA A 278 -4.01 1.64 32.30
C ALA A 278 -5.53 1.65 32.52
N LEU A 279 -6.31 1.82 31.44
CA LEU A 279 -7.77 1.71 31.46
C LEU A 279 -8.28 0.25 31.41
N GLY A 280 -7.38 -0.74 31.36
CA GLY A 280 -7.72 -2.17 31.34
C GLY A 280 -8.04 -2.76 29.98
N TYR A 281 -7.77 -2.05 28.87
CA TYR A 281 -7.95 -2.57 27.54
C TYR A 281 -6.78 -3.48 27.14
N LEU A 282 -7.09 -4.56 26.41
CA LEU A 282 -6.07 -5.36 25.74
C LEU A 282 -5.56 -4.60 24.52
N VAL A 283 -4.30 -4.20 24.55
CA VAL A 283 -3.65 -3.48 23.43
C VAL A 283 -2.70 -4.44 22.71
N TYR A 284 -2.94 -4.67 21.42
CA TYR A 284 -2.04 -5.46 20.59
C TYR A 284 -0.76 -4.69 20.24
N PRO A 285 0.39 -5.39 20.07
CA PRO A 285 1.70 -4.76 19.88
C PRO A 285 1.90 -4.21 18.46
N SER A 286 1.13 -3.16 18.09
CA SER A 286 1.34 -2.45 16.81
C SER A 286 2.76 -1.88 16.73
N GLN A 287 3.35 -1.90 15.52
CA GLN A 287 4.68 -1.38 15.19
C GLN A 287 4.62 -0.18 14.22
N ALA A 288 3.41 0.14 13.75
CA ALA A 288 3.15 1.26 12.85
C ALA A 288 1.81 1.94 13.17
#